data_996b6ce870561e3bb05c2f18e029b9d4
#
_entry.id   996b6ce870561e3bb05c2f18e029b9d4
#
_cell.length_a   1.000
_cell.length_b   1.000
_cell.length_c   1.000
_cell.angle_alpha   90.00
_cell.angle_beta   90.00
_cell.angle_gamma   90.00
#
_symmetry.space_group_name_H-M   'P 1'
#
loop_
_entity.id
_entity.type
_entity.pdbx_description
1 polymer ?
#
loop_
_entity_poly.entity_id
_entity_poly.type
_entity_poly.pdbx_seq_one_letter_code
_entity_poly.pdbx_strand_id
1 'polypeptide(L)'
;MLLEYFQMIDRIVSADINAGTIVARSTVPEKSPVFEGHFPGMPLVPGVLLIETMAQASGMLLLGVNDCTAMPFLMMVDSAKLRGFVTPNAVLDIEAQLEHEGSGFAVT
;
A
#
# COMPACT_ATOMS: atom_id res chain seq x y z
N MET A 1 -3.41 0.40 -10.66
CA MET A 1 -2.47 -0.57 -10.05
C MET A 1 -1.88 -1.48 -11.13
N LEU A 2 -0.59 -1.68 -11.11
CA LEU A 2 0.12 -2.61 -11.97
C LEU A 2 0.90 -3.59 -11.08
N LEU A 3 0.29 -4.74 -10.80
CA LEU A 3 0.81 -5.72 -9.83
C LEU A 3 2.19 -6.26 -10.23
N GLU A 4 2.37 -6.56 -11.51
CA GLU A 4 3.61 -7.14 -12.06
C GLU A 4 4.80 -6.17 -12.00
N TYR A 5 4.55 -4.89 -11.87
CA TYR A 5 5.58 -3.85 -11.74
C TYR A 5 5.68 -3.29 -10.33
N PHE A 6 4.92 -3.82 -9.38
CA PHE A 6 4.85 -3.29 -8.02
C PHE A 6 4.43 -1.81 -7.96
N GLN A 7 3.64 -1.36 -8.94
CA GLN A 7 3.03 -0.04 -8.93
C GLN A 7 1.64 -0.14 -8.31
N MET A 8 1.58 -0.01 -6.99
CA MET A 8 0.37 -0.33 -6.24
C MET A 8 -0.58 0.85 -6.06
N ILE A 9 -0.08 2.08 -6.08
CA ILE A 9 -0.89 3.27 -5.80
C ILE A 9 -1.21 4.00 -7.09
N ASP A 10 -2.50 4.15 -7.40
CA ASP A 10 -2.95 4.89 -8.57
C ASP A 10 -2.99 6.39 -8.30
N ARG A 11 -3.50 6.81 -7.14
CA ARG A 11 -3.55 8.23 -6.79
C ARG A 11 -3.65 8.46 -5.28
N ILE A 12 -3.23 9.64 -4.87
CA ILE A 12 -3.45 10.14 -3.52
C ILE A 12 -4.78 10.90 -3.53
N VAL A 13 -5.71 10.49 -2.66
CA VAL A 13 -7.01 11.17 -2.50
C VAL A 13 -6.86 12.40 -1.63
N SER A 14 -6.14 12.25 -0.51
CA SER A 14 -5.86 13.35 0.40
C SER A 14 -4.62 13.04 1.22
N ALA A 15 -3.94 14.08 1.64
CA ALA A 15 -2.81 13.95 2.57
C ALA A 15 -2.78 15.17 3.48
N ASP A 16 -2.57 14.94 4.76
CA ASP A 16 -2.35 15.99 5.76
C ASP A 16 -1.01 15.70 6.42
N ILE A 17 0.02 16.41 5.96
CA ILE A 17 1.39 16.22 6.43
C ILE A 17 1.51 16.61 7.91
N ASN A 18 0.81 17.66 8.33
CA ASN A 18 0.85 18.13 9.73
C ASN A 18 0.19 17.13 10.67
N ALA A 19 -0.90 16.51 10.24
CA ALA A 19 -1.56 15.46 11.01
C ALA A 19 -0.90 14.10 10.86
N GLY A 20 -0.03 13.92 9.86
CA GLY A 20 0.64 12.65 9.58
C GLY A 20 -0.31 11.60 9.03
N THR A 21 -1.21 12.00 8.12
CA THR A 21 -2.21 11.08 7.53
C THR A 21 -2.20 11.15 6.02
N ILE A 22 -2.54 10.03 5.38
CA ILE A 22 -2.71 9.93 3.94
C ILE A 22 -3.85 8.97 3.61
N VAL A 23 -4.60 9.30 2.57
CA VAL A 23 -5.57 8.41 1.94
C VAL A 23 -5.21 8.28 0.48
N ALA A 24 -5.02 7.04 0.03
CA ALA A 24 -4.71 6.72 -1.36
C ALA A 24 -5.77 5.78 -1.92
N ARG A 25 -5.88 5.73 -3.22
CA ARG A 25 -6.82 4.85 -3.90
C ARG A 25 -6.16 4.14 -5.05
N SER A 26 -6.53 2.87 -5.21
CA SER A 26 -6.08 2.04 -6.33
C SER A 26 -7.19 1.13 -6.79
N THR A 27 -7.23 0.86 -8.09
CA THR A 27 -8.13 -0.13 -8.67
C THR A 27 -7.30 -1.32 -9.10
N VAL A 28 -7.69 -2.50 -8.64
CA VAL A 28 -7.08 -3.76 -9.03
C VAL A 28 -7.34 -4.00 -10.52
N PRO A 29 -6.32 -4.31 -11.34
CA PRO A 29 -6.53 -4.53 -12.77
C PRO A 29 -7.39 -5.76 -13.02
N GLU A 30 -8.12 -5.75 -14.12
CA GLU A 30 -8.91 -6.91 -14.55
C GLU A 30 -8.02 -8.09 -14.89
N LYS A 31 -6.85 -7.82 -15.49
CA LYS A 31 -5.89 -8.83 -15.92
C LYS A 31 -4.50 -8.47 -15.45
N SER A 32 -3.74 -9.47 -15.06
CA SER A 32 -2.35 -9.34 -14.69
C SER A 32 -1.66 -10.71 -14.78
N PRO A 33 -0.37 -10.76 -15.17
CA PRO A 33 0.40 -11.98 -15.07
C PRO A 33 0.40 -12.63 -13.69
N VAL A 34 0.25 -11.83 -12.64
CA VAL A 34 0.15 -12.31 -11.25
C VAL A 34 -1.03 -13.28 -11.09
N PHE A 35 -2.16 -12.99 -11.74
CA PHE A 35 -3.35 -13.84 -11.64
C PHE A 35 -3.23 -15.16 -12.40
N GLU A 36 -2.31 -15.26 -13.32
CA GLU A 36 -2.08 -16.52 -14.06
C GLU A 36 -1.63 -17.64 -13.14
N GLY A 37 -0.88 -17.29 -12.10
CA GLY A 37 -0.40 -18.25 -11.11
C GLY A 37 -1.13 -18.19 -9.77
N HIS A 38 -1.89 -17.14 -9.50
CA HIS A 38 -2.50 -16.90 -8.19
C HIS A 38 -3.96 -16.45 -8.30
N PHE A 39 -4.90 -17.30 -8.65
CA PHE A 39 -4.74 -18.71 -9.02
C PHE A 39 -5.42 -18.95 -10.36
N PRO A 40 -5.03 -19.95 -11.15
CA PRO A 40 -5.70 -20.24 -12.40
C PRO A 40 -7.21 -20.44 -12.22
N GLY A 41 -8.01 -19.66 -12.98
CA GLY A 41 -9.47 -19.70 -12.88
C GLY A 41 -10.07 -19.05 -11.62
N MET A 42 -9.23 -18.58 -10.69
CA MET A 42 -9.66 -17.93 -9.46
C MET A 42 -8.68 -16.80 -9.10
N PRO A 43 -8.73 -15.67 -9.82
CA PRO A 43 -7.75 -14.60 -9.62
C PRO A 43 -7.96 -13.89 -8.28
N LEU A 44 -6.89 -13.82 -7.50
CA LEU A 44 -6.85 -13.13 -6.21
C LEU A 44 -5.57 -12.31 -6.11
N VAL A 45 -5.64 -11.15 -5.50
CA VAL A 45 -4.43 -10.38 -5.19
C VAL A 45 -3.70 -11.07 -4.02
N PRO A 46 -2.43 -11.45 -4.20
CA PRO A 46 -1.65 -12.03 -3.11
C PRO A 46 -1.62 -11.11 -1.88
N GLY A 47 -1.78 -11.70 -0.69
CA GLY A 47 -1.76 -10.93 0.55
C GLY A 47 -0.49 -10.13 0.75
N VAL A 48 0.65 -10.66 0.34
CA VAL A 48 1.93 -9.94 0.42
C VAL A 48 1.94 -8.67 -0.45
N LEU A 49 1.20 -8.66 -1.56
CA LEU A 49 1.08 -7.47 -2.39
C LEU A 49 0.11 -6.45 -1.80
N LEU A 50 -0.86 -6.88 -1.00
CA LEU A 50 -1.70 -5.96 -0.22
C LEU A 50 -0.87 -5.26 0.86
N ILE A 51 0.02 -5.99 1.52
CA ILE A 51 0.97 -5.41 2.48
C ILE A 51 1.87 -4.40 1.77
N GLU A 52 2.39 -4.74 0.58
CA GLU A 52 3.20 -3.82 -0.23
C GLU A 52 2.41 -2.57 -0.62
N THR A 53 1.13 -2.72 -0.94
CA THR A 53 0.25 -1.58 -1.25
C THR A 53 0.16 -0.61 -0.07
N MET A 54 -0.06 -1.15 1.13
CA MET A 54 -0.09 -0.34 2.35
C MET A 54 1.27 0.31 2.63
N ALA A 55 2.35 -0.42 2.41
CA ALA A 55 3.71 0.09 2.58
C ALA A 55 4.02 1.24 1.61
N GLN A 56 3.57 1.16 0.36
CA GLN A 56 3.79 2.23 -0.61
C GLN A 56 3.01 3.50 -0.24
N ALA A 57 1.76 3.39 0.19
CA ALA A 57 0.99 4.53 0.66
C ALA A 57 1.68 5.17 1.88
N SER A 58 2.13 4.36 2.81
CA SER A 58 2.88 4.80 3.99
C SER A 58 4.18 5.49 3.60
N GLY A 59 4.89 4.95 2.62
CA GLY A 59 6.12 5.53 2.10
C GLY A 59 5.89 6.91 1.47
N MET A 60 4.79 7.09 0.75
CA MET A 60 4.41 8.39 0.20
C MET A 60 4.19 9.42 1.30
N LEU A 61 3.54 9.01 2.40
CA LEU A 61 3.35 9.88 3.56
C LEU A 61 4.69 10.26 4.19
N LEU A 62 5.59 9.30 4.37
CA LEU A 62 6.93 9.56 4.93
C LEU A 62 7.75 10.50 4.05
N LEU A 63 7.69 10.33 2.72
CA LEU A 63 8.35 11.24 1.79
C LEU A 63 7.82 12.67 1.92
N GLY A 64 6.51 12.83 2.10
CA GLY A 64 5.91 14.15 2.36
C GLY A 64 6.37 14.76 3.66
N VAL A 65 6.42 13.96 4.74
CA VAL A 65 6.83 14.43 6.07
C VAL A 65 8.31 14.83 6.09
N ASN A 66 9.18 14.07 5.44
CA ASN A 66 10.63 14.35 5.44
C ASN A 66 11.08 15.21 4.24
N ASP A 67 10.14 15.77 3.49
CA ASP A 67 10.39 16.63 2.32
C ASP A 67 11.28 15.94 1.28
N CYS A 68 11.08 14.66 1.07
CA CYS A 68 11.83 13.81 0.12
C CYS A 68 13.34 13.74 0.40
N THR A 69 13.76 13.96 1.64
CA THR A 69 15.19 13.93 2.01
C THR A 69 15.71 12.52 2.25
N ALA A 70 14.83 11.54 2.49
CA ALA A 70 15.20 10.16 2.74
C ALA A 70 14.20 9.21 2.06
N MET A 71 14.71 8.09 1.53
CA MET A 71 13.88 7.06 0.94
C MET A 71 13.38 6.11 2.04
N PRO A 72 12.07 5.90 2.17
CA PRO A 72 11.54 4.98 3.16
C PRO A 72 11.75 3.52 2.77
N PHE A 73 11.94 2.68 3.79
CA PHE A 73 12.04 1.23 3.66
C PHE A 73 10.98 0.55 4.51
N LEU A 74 10.43 -0.54 4.01
CA LEU A 74 9.68 -1.46 4.86
C LEU A 74 10.67 -2.37 5.58
N MET A 75 10.85 -2.16 6.88
CA MET A 75 11.79 -2.93 7.69
C MET A 75 11.10 -4.00 8.53
N MET A 76 9.86 -3.74 8.97
CA MET A 76 9.15 -4.65 9.85
C MET A 76 7.64 -4.48 9.68
N VAL A 77 6.94 -5.59 9.79
CA VAL A 77 5.48 -5.64 9.92
C VAL A 77 5.18 -6.30 11.25
N ASP A 78 4.65 -5.54 12.21
CA ASP A 78 4.33 -6.08 13.54
C ASP A 78 3.14 -7.03 13.48
N SER A 79 2.11 -6.66 12.74
CA SER A 79 0.98 -7.54 12.51
C SER A 79 0.24 -7.14 11.23
N ALA A 80 -0.30 -8.13 10.55
CA ALA A 80 -1.16 -7.92 9.40
C ALA A 80 -2.35 -8.87 9.50
N LYS A 81 -3.56 -8.33 9.24
CA LYS A 81 -4.79 -9.12 9.21
C LYS A 81 -5.42 -8.98 7.85
N LEU A 82 -5.52 -10.07 7.13
CA LEU A 82 -6.12 -10.14 5.81
C LEU A 82 -7.47 -10.86 5.97
N ARG A 83 -8.56 -10.08 5.95
CA ARG A 83 -9.88 -10.58 6.36
C ARG A 83 -10.79 -10.95 5.21
N GLY A 84 -10.33 -10.81 3.98
CA GLY A 84 -11.12 -11.12 2.81
C GLY A 84 -10.25 -11.21 1.58
N PHE A 85 -10.83 -11.74 0.52
CA PHE A 85 -10.17 -11.83 -0.77
C PHE A 85 -10.32 -10.52 -1.53
N VAL A 86 -9.26 -10.12 -2.21
CA VAL A 86 -9.27 -8.98 -3.12
C VAL A 86 -9.19 -9.52 -4.54
N THR A 87 -10.20 -9.21 -5.33
CA THR A 87 -10.39 -9.73 -6.68
C THR A 87 -10.14 -8.65 -7.74
N PRO A 88 -9.99 -9.03 -9.02
CA PRO A 88 -9.89 -8.07 -10.11
C PRO A 88 -11.03 -7.02 -10.08
N ASN A 89 -10.73 -5.82 -10.50
CA ASN A 89 -11.62 -4.66 -10.53
C ASN A 89 -12.01 -4.09 -9.17
N ALA A 90 -11.55 -4.65 -8.06
CA ALA A 90 -11.80 -4.09 -6.74
C ALA A 90 -11.16 -2.70 -6.62
N VAL A 91 -11.87 -1.78 -5.97
CA VAL A 91 -11.35 -0.46 -5.63
C VAL A 91 -10.89 -0.50 -4.18
N LEU A 92 -9.62 -0.17 -3.98
CA LEU A 92 -9.01 -0.16 -2.65
C LEU A 92 -8.82 1.27 -2.19
N ASP A 93 -9.32 1.58 -1.00
CA ASP A 93 -9.00 2.80 -0.29
C ASP A 93 -7.99 2.46 0.80
N ILE A 94 -6.84 3.11 0.77
CA ILE A 94 -5.71 2.84 1.65
C ILE A 94 -5.53 4.06 2.55
N GLU A 95 -5.56 3.83 3.86
CA GLU A 95 -5.34 4.87 4.85
C GLU A 95 -4.09 4.55 5.66
N ALA A 96 -3.27 5.55 5.88
CA ALA A 96 -2.09 5.41 6.73
C ALA A 96 -1.96 6.60 7.67
N GLN A 97 -1.46 6.32 8.86
CA GLN A 97 -1.22 7.33 9.90
C GLN A 97 0.19 7.13 10.44
N LEU A 98 0.93 8.24 10.50
CA LEU A 98 2.27 8.25 11.04
C LEU A 98 2.23 8.22 12.56
N GLU A 99 3.01 7.30 13.13
CA GLU A 99 3.32 7.28 14.56
C GLU A 99 4.82 7.50 14.72
N HIS A 100 5.20 8.31 15.68
CA HIS A 100 6.61 8.59 15.98
C HIS A 100 7.03 7.77 17.18
N GLU A 101 8.04 6.91 16.99
CA GLU A 101 8.60 6.07 18.05
C GLU A 101 10.12 6.20 18.12
N GLY A 102 10.60 6.72 19.23
CA GLY A 102 12.04 6.85 19.49
C GLY A 102 12.76 7.63 18.38
N SER A 103 13.78 7.03 17.77
CA SER A 103 14.56 7.66 16.71
C SER A 103 14.05 7.36 15.31
N GLY A 104 12.95 6.63 15.19
CA GLY A 104 12.37 6.22 13.91
C GLY A 104 10.91 6.61 13.78
N PHE A 105 10.29 6.15 12.69
CA PHE A 105 8.90 6.36 12.41
C PHE A 105 8.20 5.04 12.16
N ALA A 106 6.98 4.93 12.64
CA ALA A 106 6.08 3.86 12.29
C ALA A 106 4.85 4.44 11.56
N VAL A 107 4.24 3.66 10.69
CA VAL A 107 3.00 4.01 10.01
C VAL A 107 1.98 2.89 10.24
N THR A 108 0.78 3.25 10.58
CA THR A 108 -0.32 2.30 10.84
C THR A 108 -1.55 2.65 10.05
#